data_9f8631507446c3107acf7645a34f1c0f
#
_entry.id   9f8631507446c3107acf7645a34f1c0f
#
_cell.length_a   1.000
_cell.length_b   1.000
_cell.length_c   1.000
_cell.angle_alpha   90.00
_cell.angle_beta   90.00
_cell.angle_gamma   90.00
#
_symmetry.space_group_name_H-M   'P 1'
#
loop_
_entity.id
_entity.type
_entity.pdbx_description
1 polymer ?
#
loop_
_entity_poly.entity_id
_entity_poly.type
_entity_poly.pdbx_seq_one_letter_code
_entity_poly.pdbx_strand_id
1 'polypeptide(L)'
;RGLGDVYKRQAVENNALFAINGDFYGNSERSIVIRNGIKYRDDVNDADVCVLFTDGTMQTYSPSEYDSDAVIAKGAWQAWNFGPALLDGSGNVLETFNTTKYLNSSNPRSAIGCVSAGHYIFVTVDGRNEGYSKGATLSELAAIMSDEGCMSAFNLDGGKSAMMYFNNSIVNAPDGGGRDLSDIIYIGG
;
A
#
# COMPACT_ATOMS: atom_id res chain seq x y z
N ARG A 1 -22.46 8.40 12.59
CA ARG A 1 -21.87 7.31 11.79
C ARG A 1 -20.38 7.59 11.71
N GLY A 2 -19.53 6.68 12.19
CA GLY A 2 -18.08 6.87 12.17
C GLY A 2 -17.55 6.78 10.74
N LEU A 3 -16.51 7.55 10.42
CA LEU A 3 -15.89 7.59 9.09
C LEU A 3 -15.32 6.21 8.66
N GLY A 4 -14.98 5.34 9.61
CA GLY A 4 -14.58 3.95 9.35
C GLY A 4 -15.69 3.01 8.84
N ASP A 5 -16.96 3.46 8.83
CA ASP A 5 -18.09 2.61 8.42
C ASP A 5 -18.07 2.28 6.91
N VAL A 6 -17.53 3.16 6.06
CA VAL A 6 -17.44 2.92 4.60
C VAL A 6 -16.42 1.85 4.30
N TYR A 7 -15.23 1.94 4.86
CA TYR A 7 -14.17 0.92 4.72
C TYR A 7 -14.63 -0.46 5.21
N LYS A 8 -15.21 -0.52 6.41
CA LYS A 8 -15.78 -1.75 6.95
C LYS A 8 -16.89 -2.31 6.06
N ARG A 9 -17.72 -1.44 5.47
CA ARG A 9 -18.77 -1.84 4.54
C ARG A 9 -18.18 -2.46 3.27
N GLN A 10 -17.16 -1.84 2.66
CA GLN A 10 -16.47 -2.40 1.49
C GLN A 10 -15.89 -3.79 1.79
N ALA A 11 -15.25 -3.97 2.94
CA ALA A 11 -14.73 -5.27 3.35
C ALA A 11 -15.85 -6.31 3.52
N VAL A 12 -16.95 -5.94 4.18
CA VAL A 12 -18.11 -6.84 4.39
C VAL A 12 -18.82 -7.18 3.07
N GLU A 13 -19.05 -6.19 2.20
CA GLU A 13 -19.70 -6.39 0.89
C GLU A 13 -18.90 -7.33 -0.03
N ASN A 14 -17.58 -7.38 0.16
CA ASN A 14 -16.69 -8.29 -0.58
C ASN A 14 -16.37 -9.58 0.17
N ASN A 15 -17.08 -9.88 1.27
CA ASN A 15 -16.80 -11.05 2.13
C ASN A 15 -15.32 -11.16 2.53
N ALA A 16 -14.66 -10.02 2.76
CA ALA A 16 -13.25 -9.98 3.08
C ALA A 16 -12.98 -10.57 4.47
N LEU A 17 -12.10 -11.54 4.55
CA LEU A 17 -11.52 -12.00 5.81
C LEU A 17 -10.51 -10.99 6.34
N PHE A 18 -9.73 -10.42 5.44
CA PHE A 18 -8.69 -9.41 5.68
C PHE A 18 -8.82 -8.26 4.69
N ALA A 19 -8.58 -7.03 5.11
CA ALA A 19 -8.39 -5.90 4.22
C ALA A 19 -7.43 -4.86 4.83
N ILE A 20 -6.75 -4.12 3.95
CA ILE A 20 -5.94 -2.94 4.26
C ILE A 20 -6.28 -1.85 3.24
N ASN A 21 -6.07 -0.58 3.61
CA ASN A 21 -6.18 0.48 2.62
C ASN A 21 -5.15 0.30 1.48
N GLY A 22 -5.54 0.71 0.30
CA GLY A 22 -4.67 0.71 -0.88
C GLY A 22 -4.13 2.10 -1.20
N ASP A 23 -4.38 2.53 -2.44
CA ASP A 23 -3.90 3.77 -3.03
C ASP A 23 -4.83 4.97 -2.74
N PHE A 24 -4.37 6.17 -3.09
CA PHE A 24 -5.08 7.45 -2.95
C PHE A 24 -5.57 8.02 -4.30
N TYR A 25 -5.76 7.17 -5.31
CA TYR A 25 -6.05 7.60 -6.68
C TYR A 25 -7.35 8.40 -6.84
N GLY A 26 -8.30 8.28 -5.91
CA GLY A 26 -9.54 9.06 -5.93
C GLY A 26 -9.34 10.56 -5.75
N ASN A 27 -8.21 10.99 -5.20
CA ASN A 27 -7.84 12.38 -4.97
C ASN A 27 -6.61 12.81 -5.78
N SER A 28 -6.15 11.99 -6.73
CA SER A 28 -5.05 12.30 -7.64
C SER A 28 -5.58 12.40 -9.06
N GLU A 29 -5.25 13.48 -9.76
CA GLU A 29 -5.58 13.62 -11.18
C GLU A 29 -4.74 12.67 -12.05
N ARG A 30 -3.49 12.40 -11.64
CA ARG A 30 -2.55 11.51 -12.33
C ARG A 30 -2.23 10.32 -11.45
N SER A 31 -2.37 9.11 -11.98
CA SER A 31 -2.00 7.87 -11.30
C SER A 31 -2.04 6.67 -12.23
N ILE A 32 -1.46 5.57 -11.77
CA ILE A 32 -1.59 4.25 -12.39
C ILE A 32 -2.62 3.45 -11.61
N VAL A 33 -3.61 2.89 -12.31
CA VAL A 33 -4.62 2.01 -11.71
C VAL A 33 -4.81 0.80 -12.61
N ILE A 34 -4.29 -0.35 -12.18
CA ILE A 34 -4.58 -1.65 -12.75
C ILE A 34 -5.31 -2.47 -11.70
N ARG A 35 -6.48 -3.04 -12.06
CA ARG A 35 -7.26 -3.92 -11.18
C ARG A 35 -7.73 -5.14 -11.97
N ASN A 36 -7.43 -6.34 -11.45
CA ASN A 36 -7.75 -7.61 -12.08
C ASN A 36 -7.27 -7.72 -13.54
N GLY A 37 -6.06 -7.21 -13.83
CA GLY A 37 -5.48 -7.20 -15.17
C GLY A 37 -6.04 -6.16 -16.13
N ILE A 38 -6.96 -5.32 -15.70
CA ILE A 38 -7.55 -4.25 -16.50
C ILE A 38 -6.93 -2.91 -16.13
N LYS A 39 -6.42 -2.21 -17.12
CA LYS A 39 -5.86 -0.87 -16.98
C LYS A 39 -6.99 0.17 -17.00
N TYR A 40 -7.29 0.76 -15.84
CA TYR A 40 -8.33 1.79 -15.69
C TYR A 40 -7.77 3.20 -15.81
N ARG A 41 -6.52 3.40 -15.41
CA ARG A 41 -5.82 4.67 -15.53
C ARG A 41 -4.35 4.42 -15.82
N ASP A 42 -3.77 5.23 -16.69
CA ASP A 42 -2.39 5.11 -17.17
C ASP A 42 -1.78 6.51 -17.35
N ASP A 43 -1.78 7.26 -16.28
CA ASP A 43 -1.17 8.60 -16.26
C ASP A 43 -0.08 8.63 -15.19
N VAL A 44 1.16 8.33 -15.61
CA VAL A 44 2.33 8.27 -14.72
C VAL A 44 2.56 9.63 -14.09
N ASN A 45 2.64 9.65 -12.76
CA ASN A 45 3.08 10.78 -11.96
C ASN A 45 4.55 10.59 -11.52
N ASP A 46 5.02 11.40 -10.59
CA ASP A 46 6.41 11.34 -10.11
C ASP A 46 6.62 10.29 -8.98
N ALA A 47 5.58 9.52 -8.62
CA ALA A 47 5.67 8.48 -7.60
C ALA A 47 6.04 7.11 -8.20
N ASP A 48 6.70 6.28 -7.40
CA ASP A 48 6.97 4.89 -7.77
C ASP A 48 5.68 4.10 -7.97
N VAL A 49 5.76 3.03 -8.74
CA VAL A 49 4.66 2.11 -9.04
C VAL A 49 4.97 0.73 -8.49
N CYS A 50 4.02 0.14 -7.77
CA CYS A 50 4.05 -1.25 -7.36
C CYS A 50 3.12 -2.07 -8.25
N VAL A 51 3.60 -3.17 -8.79
CA VAL A 51 2.83 -4.10 -9.62
C VAL A 51 2.85 -5.49 -9.02
N LEU A 52 1.67 -6.05 -8.80
CA LEU A 52 1.44 -7.45 -8.47
C LEU A 52 1.06 -8.20 -9.75
N PHE A 53 1.75 -9.30 -10.03
CA PHE A 53 1.55 -10.11 -11.22
C PHE A 53 0.69 -11.36 -10.94
N THR A 54 0.11 -11.93 -11.99
CA THR A 54 -0.74 -13.14 -11.91
C THR A 54 0.02 -14.38 -11.43
N ASP A 55 1.34 -14.41 -11.57
CA ASP A 55 2.21 -15.47 -11.05
C ASP A 55 2.50 -15.34 -9.54
N GLY A 56 1.92 -14.31 -8.89
CA GLY A 56 2.10 -14.02 -7.47
C GLY A 56 3.36 -13.24 -7.13
N THR A 57 4.17 -12.85 -8.10
CA THR A 57 5.34 -11.98 -7.87
C THR A 57 4.93 -10.52 -7.75
N MET A 58 5.71 -9.72 -7.03
CA MET A 58 5.51 -8.29 -6.87
C MET A 58 6.80 -7.53 -7.20
N GLN A 59 6.70 -6.48 -8.00
CA GLN A 59 7.83 -5.63 -8.39
C GLN A 59 7.48 -4.16 -8.22
N THR A 60 8.49 -3.36 -7.91
CA THR A 60 8.40 -1.90 -7.84
C THR A 60 9.20 -1.29 -8.98
N TYR A 61 8.71 -0.16 -9.48
CA TYR A 61 9.30 0.58 -10.59
C TYR A 61 9.40 2.05 -10.22
N SER A 62 10.51 2.69 -10.57
CA SER A 62 10.55 4.15 -10.60
C SER A 62 9.67 4.68 -11.74
N PRO A 63 9.25 5.96 -11.72
CA PRO A 63 8.43 6.53 -12.79
C PRO A 63 9.08 6.43 -14.18
N SER A 64 10.41 6.46 -14.25
CA SER A 64 11.17 6.37 -15.50
C SER A 64 11.33 4.94 -16.03
N GLU A 65 11.16 3.93 -15.18
CA GLU A 65 11.27 2.50 -15.53
C GLU A 65 9.92 1.86 -15.81
N TYR A 66 8.83 2.50 -15.37
CA TYR A 66 7.50 1.96 -15.53
C TYR A 66 7.02 2.08 -16.98
N ASP A 67 6.64 0.96 -17.57
CA ASP A 67 5.99 0.86 -18.88
C ASP A 67 4.73 0.02 -18.72
N SER A 68 3.58 0.66 -18.90
CA SER A 68 2.28 0.03 -18.66
C SER A 68 1.98 -1.12 -19.62
N ASP A 69 2.40 -1.02 -20.87
CA ASP A 69 2.16 -2.07 -21.87
C ASP A 69 3.08 -3.28 -21.61
N ALA A 70 4.33 -3.03 -21.19
CA ALA A 70 5.26 -4.08 -20.81
C ALA A 70 4.79 -4.84 -19.56
N VAL A 71 4.30 -4.15 -18.51
CA VAL A 71 3.80 -4.84 -17.31
C VAL A 71 2.51 -5.59 -17.56
N ILE A 72 1.60 -5.07 -18.40
CA ILE A 72 0.38 -5.80 -18.82
C ILE A 72 0.75 -7.05 -19.61
N ALA A 73 1.67 -6.95 -20.58
CA ALA A 73 2.15 -8.10 -21.35
C ALA A 73 2.81 -9.17 -20.46
N LYS A 74 3.43 -8.78 -19.35
CA LYS A 74 4.02 -9.66 -18.34
C LYS A 74 2.98 -10.29 -17.41
N GLY A 75 1.72 -9.86 -17.46
CA GLY A 75 0.64 -10.37 -16.62
C GLY A 75 0.39 -9.55 -15.36
N ALA A 76 0.54 -8.22 -15.42
CA ALA A 76 0.15 -7.34 -14.32
C ALA A 76 -1.31 -7.59 -13.93
N TRP A 77 -1.55 -7.83 -12.64
CA TRP A 77 -2.89 -8.08 -12.09
C TRP A 77 -3.41 -6.88 -11.30
N GLN A 78 -2.58 -6.32 -10.42
CA GLN A 78 -2.88 -5.12 -9.65
C GLN A 78 -1.71 -4.15 -9.74
N ALA A 79 -1.98 -2.83 -9.69
CA ALA A 79 -0.94 -1.83 -9.56
C ALA A 79 -1.36 -0.67 -8.66
N TRP A 80 -0.43 -0.17 -7.85
CA TRP A 80 -0.58 0.97 -6.94
C TRP A 80 0.52 1.99 -7.21
N ASN A 81 0.19 3.27 -7.08
CA ASN A 81 1.08 4.38 -7.44
C ASN A 81 1.12 5.47 -6.35
N PHE A 82 1.03 5.09 -5.08
CA PHE A 82 1.21 6.01 -3.95
C PHE A 82 2.70 6.21 -3.65
N GLY A 83 3.39 5.13 -3.33
CA GLY A 83 4.83 5.10 -3.11
C GLY A 83 5.31 5.66 -1.75
N PRO A 84 6.59 5.63 -1.56
CA PRO A 84 7.62 5.05 -2.44
C PRO A 84 7.80 3.53 -2.30
N ALA A 85 8.64 2.95 -3.18
CA ALA A 85 9.28 1.67 -2.94
C ALA A 85 10.13 1.74 -1.66
N LEU A 86 10.18 0.64 -0.91
CA LEU A 86 10.88 0.57 0.38
C LEU A 86 12.13 -0.33 0.31
N LEU A 87 12.07 -1.39 -0.51
CA LEU A 87 13.14 -2.38 -0.68
C LEU A 87 13.53 -2.51 -2.16
N ASP A 88 14.75 -2.97 -2.40
CA ASP A 88 15.41 -3.04 -3.72
C ASP A 88 15.06 -4.27 -4.57
N GLY A 89 14.12 -5.11 -4.13
CA GLY A 89 13.79 -6.39 -4.77
C GLY A 89 14.66 -7.57 -4.33
N SER A 90 15.71 -7.31 -3.52
CA SER A 90 16.58 -8.32 -2.91
C SER A 90 16.47 -8.33 -1.37
N GLY A 91 15.50 -7.58 -0.82
CA GLY A 91 15.27 -7.48 0.62
C GLY A 91 16.06 -6.40 1.33
N ASN A 92 16.92 -5.64 0.64
CA ASN A 92 17.67 -4.57 1.27
C ASN A 92 16.85 -3.28 1.30
N VAL A 93 16.95 -2.56 2.42
CA VAL A 93 16.35 -1.23 2.57
C VAL A 93 16.99 -0.26 1.58
N LEU A 94 16.16 0.51 0.87
CA LEU A 94 16.65 1.55 -0.04
C LEU A 94 17.34 2.68 0.76
N GLU A 95 18.46 3.18 0.26
CA GLU A 95 19.19 4.30 0.89
C GLU A 95 18.42 5.61 0.81
N THR A 96 17.62 5.79 -0.24
CA THR A 96 16.79 6.98 -0.47
C THR A 96 15.41 6.56 -0.95
N PHE A 97 14.39 7.38 -0.61
CA PHE A 97 13.01 7.15 -1.00
C PHE A 97 12.55 8.25 -1.95
N ASN A 98 11.89 7.88 -3.03
CA ASN A 98 11.27 8.80 -3.99
C ASN A 98 10.03 9.45 -3.37
N THR A 99 10.22 10.47 -2.54
CA THR A 99 9.13 11.11 -1.81
C THR A 99 9.47 12.53 -1.33
N THR A 100 8.46 13.24 -0.84
CA THR A 100 8.63 14.56 -0.25
C THR A 100 9.14 14.47 1.19
N LYS A 101 9.77 15.53 1.69
CA LYS A 101 10.22 15.62 3.09
C LYS A 101 9.08 15.37 4.10
N TYR A 102 7.87 15.81 3.79
CA TYR A 102 6.69 15.60 4.64
C TYR A 102 6.35 14.12 4.79
N LEU A 103 6.33 13.38 3.69
CA LEU A 103 6.05 11.95 3.70
C LEU A 103 7.18 11.15 4.35
N ASN A 104 8.40 11.66 4.39
CA ASN A 104 9.53 10.97 5.06
C ASN A 104 9.52 11.11 6.59
N SER A 105 8.71 12.01 7.17
CA SER A 105 8.56 12.13 8.63
C SER A 105 7.72 11.00 9.24
N SER A 106 7.73 10.88 10.58
CA SER A 106 6.89 9.90 11.28
C SER A 106 5.40 10.17 11.03
N ASN A 107 4.69 9.18 10.52
CA ASN A 107 3.27 9.22 10.19
C ASN A 107 2.63 7.84 10.44
N PRO A 108 1.30 7.74 10.57
CA PRO A 108 0.61 6.47 10.39
C PRO A 108 0.91 5.92 8.98
N ARG A 109 1.19 4.61 8.88
CA ARG A 109 1.65 3.97 7.63
C ARG A 109 0.84 2.73 7.31
N SER A 110 0.77 2.43 6.03
CA SER A 110 0.39 1.13 5.51
C SER A 110 1.37 0.70 4.43
N ALA A 111 1.68 -0.59 4.38
CA ALA A 111 2.59 -1.15 3.40
C ALA A 111 2.16 -2.55 2.99
N ILE A 112 2.52 -2.90 1.76
CA ILE A 112 2.49 -4.27 1.23
C ILE A 112 3.91 -4.71 0.91
N GLY A 113 4.27 -5.95 1.25
CA GLY A 113 5.53 -6.58 0.86
C GLY A 113 5.33 -7.98 0.33
N CYS A 114 6.29 -8.45 -0.44
CA CYS A 114 6.32 -9.78 -1.01
C CYS A 114 7.59 -10.50 -0.55
N VAL A 115 7.41 -11.62 0.17
CA VAL A 115 8.49 -12.51 0.60
C VAL A 115 8.87 -13.45 -0.54
N SER A 116 7.87 -14.04 -1.18
CA SER A 116 7.99 -14.90 -2.36
C SER A 116 6.66 -14.90 -3.11
N ALA A 117 6.62 -15.47 -4.31
CA ALA A 117 5.38 -15.53 -5.09
C ALA A 117 4.21 -16.11 -4.27
N GLY A 118 3.14 -15.32 -4.12
CA GLY A 118 1.95 -15.67 -3.35
C GLY A 118 2.08 -15.52 -1.82
N HIS A 119 3.23 -15.11 -1.30
CA HIS A 119 3.44 -14.86 0.12
C HIS A 119 3.66 -13.35 0.38
N TYR A 120 2.65 -12.70 0.94
CA TYR A 120 2.63 -11.25 1.17
C TYR A 120 2.57 -10.92 2.65
N ILE A 121 3.22 -9.82 3.03
CA ILE A 121 3.15 -9.20 4.35
C ILE A 121 2.43 -7.86 4.22
N PHE A 122 1.48 -7.62 5.10
CA PHE A 122 0.78 -6.35 5.23
C PHE A 122 1.09 -5.73 6.58
N VAL A 123 1.52 -4.48 6.58
CA VAL A 123 1.86 -3.75 7.80
C VAL A 123 1.03 -2.49 7.88
N THR A 124 0.45 -2.23 9.05
CA THR A 124 -0.15 -0.94 9.42
C THR A 124 0.49 -0.44 10.69
N VAL A 125 0.95 0.80 10.68
CA VAL A 125 1.53 1.49 11.84
C VAL A 125 0.61 2.62 12.24
N ASP A 126 0.07 2.56 13.45
CA ASP A 126 -0.69 3.66 14.05
C ASP A 126 0.21 4.87 14.30
N GLY A 127 -0.35 6.06 14.36
CA GLY A 127 0.45 7.25 14.64
C GLY A 127 -0.38 8.49 14.94
N ARG A 128 0.30 9.62 15.14
CA ARG A 128 -0.29 10.91 15.51
C ARG A 128 -1.13 10.84 16.79
N ASN A 129 -0.83 9.89 17.65
CA ASN A 129 -1.54 9.66 18.91
C ASN A 129 -0.54 9.76 20.06
N GLU A 130 -0.58 10.91 20.75
CA GLU A 130 0.33 11.20 21.87
C GLU A 130 0.15 10.18 23.01
N GLY A 131 1.27 9.66 23.51
CA GLY A 131 1.29 8.64 24.57
C GLY A 131 1.02 7.21 24.09
N TYR A 132 0.70 7.00 22.80
CA TYR A 132 0.49 5.68 22.21
C TYR A 132 1.45 5.42 21.05
N SER A 133 1.34 6.13 19.93
CA SER A 133 2.21 5.98 18.78
C SER A 133 2.40 7.29 18.03
N LYS A 134 3.64 7.66 17.75
CA LYS A 134 3.98 8.78 16.86
C LYS A 134 3.86 8.44 15.38
N GLY A 135 3.79 7.16 15.03
CA GLY A 135 3.95 6.63 13.68
C GLY A 135 5.37 6.22 13.34
N ALA A 136 5.61 5.87 12.09
CA ALA A 136 6.92 5.46 11.57
C ALA A 136 7.39 6.39 10.44
N THR A 137 8.70 6.60 10.36
CA THR A 137 9.38 7.11 9.16
C THR A 137 9.39 6.04 8.06
N LEU A 138 9.71 6.41 6.83
CA LEU A 138 9.85 5.42 5.74
C LEU A 138 11.01 4.44 6.01
N SER A 139 12.10 4.91 6.61
CA SER A 139 13.24 4.03 6.96
C SER A 139 12.84 3.01 8.04
N GLU A 140 12.08 3.42 9.06
CA GLU A 140 11.56 2.50 10.09
C GLU A 140 10.59 1.49 9.47
N LEU A 141 9.69 1.92 8.56
CA LEU A 141 8.78 1.04 7.86
C LEU A 141 9.51 0.04 6.95
N ALA A 142 10.51 0.51 6.21
CA ALA A 142 11.34 -0.32 5.33
C ALA A 142 12.13 -1.38 6.13
N ALA A 143 12.67 -1.00 7.30
CA ALA A 143 13.33 -1.93 8.20
C ALA A 143 12.38 -3.03 8.69
N ILE A 144 11.16 -2.68 9.10
CA ILE A 144 10.12 -3.65 9.48
C ILE A 144 9.86 -4.64 8.34
N MET A 145 9.69 -4.14 7.10
CA MET A 145 9.41 -5.00 5.95
C MET A 145 10.60 -5.93 5.61
N SER A 146 11.83 -5.44 5.75
CA SER A 146 13.05 -6.24 5.56
C SER A 146 13.19 -7.30 6.66
N ASP A 147 12.95 -6.95 7.92
CA ASP A 147 13.01 -7.87 9.07
C ASP A 147 11.95 -9.00 8.97
N GLU A 148 10.79 -8.72 8.36
CA GLU A 148 9.76 -9.71 8.04
C GLU A 148 10.11 -10.58 6.80
N GLY A 149 11.29 -10.40 6.23
CA GLY A 149 11.81 -11.20 5.12
C GLY A 149 11.26 -10.85 3.74
N CYS A 150 10.66 -9.67 3.58
CA CYS A 150 10.20 -9.22 2.27
C CYS A 150 11.38 -8.97 1.34
N MET A 151 11.26 -9.43 0.10
CA MET A 151 12.22 -9.14 -0.99
C MET A 151 11.92 -7.79 -1.63
N SER A 152 10.64 -7.47 -1.81
CA SER A 152 10.14 -6.18 -2.26
C SER A 152 9.08 -5.66 -1.31
N ALA A 153 8.98 -4.34 -1.14
CA ALA A 153 7.96 -3.70 -0.33
C ALA A 153 7.63 -2.30 -0.84
N PHE A 154 6.38 -1.87 -0.61
CA PHE A 154 5.83 -0.63 -1.12
C PHE A 154 4.96 0.07 -0.07
N ASN A 155 5.17 1.38 0.12
CA ASN A 155 4.35 2.18 0.98
C ASN A 155 3.03 2.56 0.29
N LEU A 156 1.93 2.32 0.97
CA LEU A 156 0.58 2.67 0.55
C LEU A 156 0.13 3.98 1.19
N ASP A 157 -1.11 4.44 0.90
CA ASP A 157 -1.67 5.62 1.55
C ASP A 157 -1.64 5.46 3.08
N GLY A 158 -1.38 6.55 3.77
CA GLY A 158 -1.16 6.58 5.21
C GLY A 158 -2.02 7.62 5.93
N GLY A 159 -1.54 8.08 7.09
CA GLY A 159 -2.28 9.03 7.90
C GLY A 159 -3.64 8.46 8.34
N LYS A 160 -4.73 9.21 8.14
CA LYS A 160 -6.08 8.74 8.48
C LYS A 160 -6.55 7.54 7.66
N SER A 161 -5.87 7.22 6.54
CA SER A 161 -6.18 6.04 5.71
C SER A 161 -5.59 4.76 6.27
N ALA A 162 -4.59 4.82 7.15
CA ALA A 162 -3.92 3.64 7.70
C ALA A 162 -4.91 2.81 8.54
N MET A 163 -5.59 1.89 7.89
CA MET A 163 -6.61 1.02 8.50
C MET A 163 -6.41 -0.43 8.08
N MET A 164 -6.52 -1.33 9.04
CA MET A 164 -6.46 -2.77 8.83
C MET A 164 -7.71 -3.43 9.41
N TYR A 165 -8.30 -4.31 8.64
CA TYR A 165 -9.50 -5.05 8.99
C TYR A 165 -9.20 -6.54 9.00
N PHE A 166 -9.64 -7.21 10.02
CA PHE A 166 -9.57 -8.67 10.12
C PHE A 166 -10.77 -9.19 10.87
N ASN A 167 -11.37 -10.27 10.37
CA ASN A 167 -12.45 -10.99 11.00
C ASN A 167 -13.56 -10.06 11.57
N ASN A 168 -14.17 -9.27 10.70
CA ASN A 168 -15.27 -8.32 10.99
C ASN A 168 -14.91 -7.13 11.90
N SER A 169 -13.64 -6.86 12.14
CA SER A 169 -13.20 -5.78 13.01
C SER A 169 -12.03 -4.99 12.43
N ILE A 170 -11.96 -3.69 12.69
CA ILE A 170 -10.74 -2.90 12.53
C ILE A 170 -9.81 -3.29 13.68
N VAL A 171 -8.58 -3.69 13.35
CA VAL A 171 -7.63 -4.28 14.30
C VAL A 171 -6.52 -3.32 14.73
N ASN A 172 -6.49 -2.10 14.20
CA ASN A 172 -5.58 -1.04 14.60
C ASN A 172 -6.36 0.17 15.17
N ALA A 173 -5.66 1.24 15.57
CA ALA A 173 -6.24 2.48 16.10
C ALA A 173 -6.01 3.64 15.11
N PRO A 174 -6.84 3.78 14.06
CA PRO A 174 -6.63 4.79 13.02
C PRO A 174 -6.69 6.21 13.54
N ASP A 175 -5.84 7.11 13.02
CA ASP A 175 -5.84 8.54 13.33
C ASP A 175 -7.23 9.16 13.11
N GLY A 176 -7.80 9.74 14.18
CA GLY A 176 -9.13 10.36 14.15
C GLY A 176 -10.27 9.39 13.82
N GLY A 177 -10.09 8.09 14.00
CA GLY A 177 -11.09 7.06 13.69
C GLY A 177 -11.12 6.66 12.21
N GLY A 178 -10.14 7.10 11.42
CA GLY A 178 -10.04 6.78 9.99
C GLY A 178 -10.75 7.78 9.08
N ARG A 179 -10.86 7.46 7.81
CA ARG A 179 -11.60 8.21 6.78
C ARG A 179 -12.13 7.30 5.68
N ASP A 180 -12.94 7.85 4.78
CA ASP A 180 -13.34 7.16 3.55
C ASP A 180 -12.12 6.93 2.65
N LEU A 181 -12.04 5.74 2.04
CA LEU A 181 -10.93 5.30 1.21
C LEU A 181 -11.34 5.21 -0.26
N SER A 182 -10.40 5.57 -1.13
CA SER A 182 -10.55 5.39 -2.58
C SER A 182 -10.36 3.94 -3.01
N ASP A 183 -9.56 3.17 -2.23
CA ASP A 183 -9.06 1.87 -2.63
C ASP A 183 -8.79 1.00 -1.40
N ILE A 184 -9.06 -0.30 -1.53
CA ILE A 184 -8.72 -1.31 -0.55
C ILE A 184 -8.04 -2.51 -1.22
N ILE A 185 -7.12 -3.14 -0.51
CA ILE A 185 -6.59 -4.45 -0.83
C ILE A 185 -7.25 -5.44 0.13
N TYR A 186 -7.89 -6.48 -0.39
CA TYR A 186 -8.56 -7.44 0.46
C TYR A 186 -8.30 -8.88 0.03
N ILE A 187 -8.43 -9.78 1.00
CA ILE A 187 -8.42 -11.23 0.79
C ILE A 187 -9.82 -11.70 1.17
N GLY A 188 -10.56 -12.19 0.20
CA GLY A 188 -11.90 -12.72 0.35
C GLY A 188 -11.89 -14.25 0.55
N GLY A 189 -12.98 -14.77 1.10
CA GLY A 189 -13.29 -16.19 1.19
C GLY A 189 -14.31 -16.60 0.14
#